data_aad7aa54b3090cfb0d54720767e80341
#
_entry.id   aad7aa54b3090cfb0d54720767e80341
#
_cell.length_a   1.000
_cell.length_b   1.000
_cell.length_c   1.000
_cell.angle_alpha   90.00
_cell.angle_beta   90.00
_cell.angle_gamma   90.00
#
_symmetry.space_group_name_H-M   'P 1'
#
loop_
_entity.id
_entity.type
_entity.pdbx_description
1 polymer ?
#
loop_
_entity_poly.entity_id
_entity_poly.type
_entity_poly.pdbx_seq_one_letter_code
_entity_poly.pdbx_strand_id
1 'polypeptide(L)'
;MSYSKENFPKISSERNLAATVLVFTMFGILFFAMLALFIGIPLSIQMEHNSIISNGEMIFNLIYFPILLWGLWALYKSYNRQKLKKIILISVDQYGIHYHQYDGIINSILYKELEHSTEHYVSDIDRKIGTKYSPGYIFGFKDGKQIPIHFSKADNGMTYIPKNKYDLIGHFLNGVTLFCPQIKISQAVYADYFINPDTFEFNKKAQIITYLLVLLFVLIILIAVDLFTKYTSGFSILF
;
A
#
# COMPACT_ATOMS: atom_id res chain seq x y z
N MET A 1 -0.86 -0.34 -27.06
CA MET A 1 -1.46 0.69 -27.95
C MET A 1 -0.62 1.94 -27.85
N SER A 2 -0.03 2.43 -28.96
CA SER A 2 0.67 3.72 -28.93
C SER A 2 -0.37 4.82 -29.21
N TYR A 3 -0.61 5.71 -28.27
CA TYR A 3 -1.49 6.86 -28.43
C TYR A 3 -0.73 8.01 -29.11
N SER A 4 -1.45 8.82 -29.91
CA SER A 4 -0.94 10.09 -30.39
C SER A 4 -1.24 11.20 -29.37
N LYS A 5 -0.52 12.35 -29.45
CA LYS A 5 -0.77 13.50 -28.58
C LYS A 5 -2.22 14.01 -28.68
N GLU A 6 -2.84 13.89 -29.86
CA GLU A 6 -4.20 14.37 -30.12
C GLU A 6 -5.28 13.43 -29.56
N ASN A 7 -4.98 12.13 -29.41
CA ASN A 7 -5.92 11.09 -28.99
C ASN A 7 -5.48 10.39 -27.71
N PHE A 8 -4.93 11.12 -26.75
CA PHE A 8 -4.55 10.56 -25.46
C PHE A 8 -5.76 10.51 -24.53
N PRO A 9 -6.31 9.33 -24.26
CA PRO A 9 -7.54 9.20 -23.49
C PRO A 9 -7.30 9.44 -22.02
N LYS A 10 -8.32 9.96 -21.33
CA LYS A 10 -8.32 9.99 -19.87
C LYS A 10 -8.64 8.60 -19.32
N ILE A 11 -7.76 8.06 -18.48
CA ILE A 11 -8.02 6.83 -17.73
C ILE A 11 -8.16 7.17 -16.26
N SER A 12 -9.17 6.59 -15.62
CA SER A 12 -9.44 6.76 -14.19
C SER A 12 -9.28 5.45 -13.44
N SER A 13 -8.89 5.54 -12.17
CA SER A 13 -8.74 4.37 -11.32
C SER A 13 -10.08 3.71 -11.01
N GLU A 14 -10.13 2.39 -11.11
CA GLU A 14 -11.27 1.56 -10.73
C GLU A 14 -11.06 0.99 -9.34
N ARG A 15 -12.00 1.21 -8.43
CA ARG A 15 -11.89 0.70 -7.06
C ARG A 15 -12.03 -0.83 -7.03
N ASN A 16 -11.08 -1.51 -6.43
CA ASN A 16 -11.17 -2.94 -6.16
C ASN A 16 -12.01 -3.18 -4.90
N LEU A 17 -13.32 -3.38 -5.07
CA LEU A 17 -14.24 -3.61 -3.96
C LEU A 17 -13.89 -4.89 -3.19
N ALA A 18 -13.53 -5.98 -3.88
CA ALA A 18 -13.20 -7.25 -3.24
C ALA A 18 -11.97 -7.13 -2.33
N ALA A 19 -10.88 -6.54 -2.82
CA ALA A 19 -9.69 -6.30 -2.02
C ALA A 19 -9.96 -5.34 -0.86
N THR A 20 -10.79 -4.32 -1.08
CA THR A 20 -11.18 -3.37 -0.03
C THR A 20 -11.98 -4.06 1.07
N VAL A 21 -12.99 -4.87 0.71
CA VAL A 21 -13.81 -5.62 1.67
C VAL A 21 -12.94 -6.61 2.45
N LEU A 22 -12.06 -7.36 1.77
CA LEU A 22 -11.16 -8.32 2.42
C LEU A 22 -10.27 -7.66 3.47
N VAL A 23 -9.65 -6.52 3.14
CA VAL A 23 -8.82 -5.75 4.07
C VAL A 23 -9.65 -5.28 5.28
N PHE A 24 -10.84 -4.72 5.05
CA PHE A 24 -11.72 -4.29 6.14
C PHE A 24 -12.17 -5.45 7.02
N THR A 25 -12.47 -6.61 6.43
CA THR A 25 -12.86 -7.81 7.19
C THR A 25 -11.69 -8.30 8.06
N MET A 26 -10.47 -8.35 7.50
CA MET A 26 -9.29 -8.73 8.28
C MET A 26 -9.02 -7.78 9.46
N PHE A 27 -9.10 -6.46 9.21
CA PHE A 27 -8.96 -5.46 10.29
C PHE A 27 -10.09 -5.58 11.31
N GLY A 28 -11.33 -5.85 10.88
CA GLY A 28 -12.46 -6.08 11.74
C GLY A 28 -12.23 -7.29 12.64
N ILE A 29 -11.84 -8.43 12.09
CA ILE A 29 -11.53 -9.65 12.86
C ILE A 29 -10.41 -9.38 13.87
N LEU A 30 -9.32 -8.72 13.46
CA LEU A 30 -8.21 -8.38 14.36
C LEU A 30 -8.68 -7.45 15.49
N PHE A 31 -9.49 -6.46 15.17
CA PHE A 31 -10.04 -5.52 16.15
C PHE A 31 -10.93 -6.23 17.16
N PHE A 32 -11.86 -7.10 16.71
CA PHE A 32 -12.72 -7.87 17.60
C PHE A 32 -11.94 -8.90 18.41
N ALA A 33 -10.92 -9.53 17.86
CA ALA A 33 -10.03 -10.43 18.60
C ALA A 33 -9.28 -9.70 19.71
N MET A 34 -8.72 -8.53 19.41
CA MET A 34 -8.09 -7.67 20.43
C MET A 34 -9.10 -7.25 21.49
N LEU A 35 -10.30 -6.83 21.09
CA LEU A 35 -11.35 -6.41 22.03
C LEU A 35 -11.79 -7.57 22.92
N ALA A 36 -11.92 -8.78 22.39
CA ALA A 36 -12.21 -9.99 23.14
C ALA A 36 -11.12 -10.32 24.17
N LEU A 37 -9.84 -10.19 23.80
CA LEU A 37 -8.73 -10.36 24.73
C LEU A 37 -8.73 -9.28 25.81
N PHE A 38 -8.96 -8.02 25.44
CA PHE A 38 -9.00 -6.90 26.38
C PHE A 38 -10.16 -6.97 27.38
N ILE A 39 -11.31 -7.50 26.99
CA ILE A 39 -12.48 -7.67 27.86
C ILE A 39 -12.43 -9.02 28.58
N GLY A 40 -12.02 -10.06 27.87
CA GLY A 40 -12.02 -11.45 28.38
C GLY A 40 -11.01 -11.67 29.51
N ILE A 41 -9.83 -11.07 29.42
CA ILE A 41 -8.80 -11.23 30.47
C ILE A 41 -9.26 -10.65 31.82
N PRO A 42 -9.73 -9.40 31.93
CA PRO A 42 -10.25 -8.89 33.20
C PRO A 42 -11.44 -9.67 33.72
N LEU A 43 -12.38 -10.11 32.84
CA LEU A 43 -13.53 -10.91 33.26
C LEU A 43 -13.15 -12.30 33.76
N SER A 44 -12.18 -12.97 33.13
CA SER A 44 -11.72 -14.29 33.59
C SER A 44 -11.05 -14.22 34.96
N ILE A 45 -10.24 -13.19 35.21
CA ILE A 45 -9.62 -12.95 36.52
C ILE A 45 -10.71 -12.72 37.59
N GLN A 46 -11.77 -11.99 37.25
CA GLN A 46 -12.88 -11.70 38.18
C GLN A 46 -13.75 -12.92 38.48
N MET A 47 -13.89 -13.85 37.51
CA MET A 47 -14.67 -15.11 37.70
C MET A 47 -13.93 -16.17 38.53
N GLU A 48 -12.60 -16.19 38.49
CA GLU A 48 -11.78 -17.16 39.22
C GLU A 48 -11.67 -16.84 40.73
N HIS A 49 -11.89 -15.58 41.10
CA HIS A 49 -11.91 -15.12 42.47
C HIS A 49 -13.37 -14.92 42.96
N ASN A 50 -14.02 -16.00 43.40
CA ASN A 50 -15.36 -15.98 43.97
C ASN A 50 -15.48 -15.24 45.32
N SER A 51 -14.53 -14.39 45.68
CA SER A 51 -14.57 -13.66 46.96
C SER A 51 -14.18 -12.20 46.78
N ILE A 52 -15.13 -11.32 47.08
CA ILE A 52 -14.97 -9.90 47.37
C ILE A 52 -13.94 -9.21 46.48
N ILE A 53 -14.42 -8.42 45.51
CA ILE A 53 -13.59 -7.54 44.65
C ILE A 53 -12.52 -6.90 45.53
N SER A 54 -11.27 -7.28 45.32
CA SER A 54 -10.18 -6.67 46.07
C SER A 54 -10.09 -5.20 45.66
N ASN A 55 -9.74 -4.31 46.59
CA ASN A 55 -9.60 -2.88 46.34
C ASN A 55 -8.65 -2.62 45.15
N GLY A 56 -7.72 -3.53 44.90
CA GLY A 56 -6.77 -3.44 43.74
C GLY A 56 -7.44 -3.66 42.40
N GLU A 57 -8.40 -4.60 42.29
CA GLU A 57 -9.13 -4.87 41.03
C GLU A 57 -10.10 -3.74 40.69
N MET A 58 -10.71 -3.13 41.71
CA MET A 58 -11.57 -1.96 41.52
C MET A 58 -10.78 -0.77 41.01
N ILE A 59 -9.56 -0.51 41.57
CA ILE A 59 -8.67 0.55 41.12
C ILE A 59 -8.15 0.28 39.70
N PHE A 60 -7.81 -0.98 39.39
CA PHE A 60 -7.38 -1.38 38.05
C PHE A 60 -8.47 -1.07 37.01
N ASN A 61 -9.69 -1.51 37.23
CA ASN A 61 -10.81 -1.27 36.32
C ASN A 61 -11.13 0.24 36.16
N LEU A 62 -11.04 1.00 37.23
CA LEU A 62 -11.30 2.45 37.27
C LEU A 62 -10.27 3.24 36.42
N ILE A 63 -9.06 2.75 36.30
CA ILE A 63 -7.99 3.36 35.45
C ILE A 63 -8.06 2.80 34.03
N TYR A 64 -8.27 1.50 33.89
CA TYR A 64 -8.18 0.79 32.62
C TYR A 64 -9.26 1.23 31.61
N PHE A 65 -10.54 1.29 32.05
CA PHE A 65 -11.63 1.67 31.15
C PHE A 65 -11.52 3.11 30.60
N PRO A 66 -11.17 4.14 31.38
CA PRO A 66 -10.95 5.48 30.84
C PRO A 66 -9.81 5.55 29.83
N ILE A 67 -8.70 4.82 30.06
CA ILE A 67 -7.57 4.77 29.12
C ILE A 67 -7.99 4.13 27.80
N LEU A 68 -8.77 3.03 27.86
CA LEU A 68 -9.29 2.34 26.68
C LEU A 68 -10.25 3.25 25.89
N LEU A 69 -11.19 3.90 26.56
CA LEU A 69 -12.13 4.84 25.94
C LEU A 69 -11.41 6.03 25.32
N TRP A 70 -10.39 6.57 25.99
CA TRP A 70 -9.58 7.63 25.45
C TRP A 70 -8.78 7.18 24.21
N GLY A 71 -8.22 5.98 24.22
CA GLY A 71 -7.54 5.36 23.09
C GLY A 71 -8.47 5.20 21.88
N LEU A 72 -9.67 4.68 22.08
CA LEU A 72 -10.70 4.53 21.03
C LEU A 72 -11.13 5.90 20.47
N TRP A 73 -11.33 6.89 21.34
CA TRP A 73 -11.65 8.26 20.92
C TRP A 73 -10.52 8.90 20.13
N ALA A 74 -9.25 8.72 20.54
CA ALA A 74 -8.08 9.22 19.83
C ALA A 74 -7.95 8.58 18.45
N LEU A 75 -8.19 7.27 18.32
CA LEU A 75 -8.23 6.54 17.05
C LEU A 75 -9.36 7.07 16.15
N TYR A 76 -10.57 7.22 16.68
CA TYR A 76 -11.70 7.78 15.93
C TYR A 76 -11.43 9.20 15.42
N LYS A 77 -10.85 10.06 16.28
CA LYS A 77 -10.49 11.44 15.91
C LYS A 77 -9.39 11.48 14.84
N SER A 78 -8.38 10.61 14.97
CA SER A 78 -7.32 10.44 13.97
C SER A 78 -7.91 10.01 12.63
N TYR A 79 -8.78 9.00 12.64
CA TYR A 79 -9.49 8.50 11.46
C TYR A 79 -10.28 9.60 10.74
N ASN A 80 -11.06 10.38 11.46
CA ASN A 80 -11.88 11.44 10.87
C ASN A 80 -11.04 12.58 10.27
N ARG A 81 -9.91 12.95 10.91
CA ARG A 81 -9.00 13.96 10.35
C ARG A 81 -8.37 13.52 9.04
N GLN A 82 -8.09 12.23 8.89
CA GLN A 82 -7.45 11.68 7.69
C GLN A 82 -8.45 11.44 6.56
N LYS A 83 -9.74 11.28 6.89
CA LYS A 83 -10.81 11.02 5.91
C LYS A 83 -10.89 12.12 4.84
N LEU A 84 -10.76 13.38 5.23
CA LEU A 84 -10.88 14.53 4.31
C LEU A 84 -9.77 14.56 3.25
N LYS A 85 -8.55 14.19 3.63
CA LYS A 85 -7.39 14.15 2.72
C LYS A 85 -7.28 12.83 1.93
N LYS A 86 -8.28 11.97 2.04
CA LYS A 86 -8.27 10.67 1.39
C LYS A 86 -8.45 10.81 -0.11
N ILE A 87 -7.52 10.23 -0.88
CA ILE A 87 -7.68 10.10 -2.32
C ILE A 87 -8.79 9.09 -2.59
N ILE A 88 -9.78 9.51 -3.38
CA ILE A 88 -10.93 8.68 -3.78
C ILE A 88 -10.85 8.23 -5.23
N LEU A 89 -10.12 8.98 -6.06
CA LEU A 89 -9.95 8.69 -7.48
C LEU A 89 -8.58 9.19 -7.94
N ILE A 90 -7.92 8.40 -8.76
CA ILE A 90 -6.71 8.79 -9.48
C ILE A 90 -7.07 8.79 -10.96
N SER A 91 -6.76 9.85 -11.69
CA SER A 91 -6.92 9.89 -13.13
C SER A 91 -5.64 10.36 -13.80
N VAL A 92 -5.40 9.82 -14.99
CA VAL A 92 -4.28 10.17 -15.85
C VAL A 92 -4.85 10.62 -17.18
N ASP A 93 -4.45 11.79 -17.66
CA ASP A 93 -4.86 12.35 -18.94
C ASP A 93 -3.68 13.02 -19.67
N GLN A 94 -3.94 13.76 -20.73
CA GLN A 94 -2.93 14.47 -21.52
C GLN A 94 -2.14 15.55 -20.76
N TYR A 95 -2.59 15.97 -19.59
CA TYR A 95 -1.92 16.99 -18.79
C TYR A 95 -1.04 16.39 -17.71
N GLY A 96 -1.38 15.20 -17.20
CA GLY A 96 -0.65 14.56 -16.11
C GLY A 96 -1.47 13.58 -15.30
N ILE A 97 -1.07 13.41 -14.03
CA ILE A 97 -1.78 12.61 -13.04
C ILE A 97 -2.51 13.50 -12.04
N HIS A 98 -3.76 13.17 -11.76
CA HIS A 98 -4.65 13.94 -10.90
C HIS A 98 -5.18 13.08 -9.75
N TYR A 99 -5.05 13.59 -8.53
CA TYR A 99 -5.50 12.96 -7.30
C TYR A 99 -6.73 13.69 -6.77
N HIS A 100 -7.89 13.10 -6.92
CA HIS A 100 -9.15 13.63 -6.40
C HIS A 100 -9.29 13.23 -4.94
N GLN A 101 -9.42 14.20 -4.04
CA GLN A 101 -9.60 13.99 -2.61
C GLN A 101 -11.09 14.02 -2.23
N TYR A 102 -11.39 13.47 -1.06
CA TYR A 102 -12.76 13.41 -0.55
C TYR A 102 -13.36 14.81 -0.28
N ASP A 103 -12.54 15.79 0.04
CA ASP A 103 -12.92 17.19 0.26
C ASP A 103 -13.13 17.97 -1.04
N GLY A 104 -13.02 17.32 -2.19
CA GLY A 104 -13.15 17.95 -3.52
C GLY A 104 -11.86 18.59 -4.04
N ILE A 105 -10.80 18.63 -3.26
CA ILE A 105 -9.50 19.15 -3.72
C ILE A 105 -8.91 18.17 -4.75
N ILE A 106 -8.36 18.73 -5.83
CA ILE A 106 -7.64 18.00 -6.87
C ILE A 106 -6.17 18.41 -6.82
N ASN A 107 -5.32 17.50 -6.39
CA ASN A 107 -3.87 17.66 -6.48
C ASN A 107 -3.38 17.03 -7.78
N SER A 108 -2.55 17.74 -8.53
CA SER A 108 -2.06 17.28 -9.82
C SER A 108 -0.55 17.35 -9.90
N ILE A 109 0.03 16.38 -10.61
CA ILE A 109 1.41 16.43 -11.07
C ILE A 109 1.32 16.49 -12.60
N LEU A 110 1.62 17.66 -13.16
CA LEU A 110 1.52 17.88 -14.59
C LEU A 110 2.80 17.44 -15.28
N TYR A 111 2.70 16.88 -16.48
CA TYR A 111 3.88 16.48 -17.26
C TYR A 111 4.84 17.65 -17.46
N LYS A 112 4.33 18.85 -17.79
CA LYS A 112 5.13 20.05 -17.99
C LYS A 112 5.91 20.54 -16.76
N GLU A 113 5.57 20.05 -15.57
CA GLU A 113 6.24 20.38 -14.30
C GLU A 113 7.33 19.37 -13.94
N LEU A 114 7.44 18.29 -14.70
CA LEU A 114 8.50 17.30 -14.49
C LEU A 114 9.82 17.85 -15.03
N GLU A 115 10.84 17.73 -14.23
CA GLU A 115 12.18 18.26 -14.49
C GLU A 115 13.22 17.14 -14.52
N HIS A 116 14.38 17.46 -15.10
CA HIS A 116 15.54 16.58 -15.03
C HIS A 116 16.06 16.45 -13.60
N SER A 117 16.55 15.27 -13.27
CA SER A 117 17.31 15.07 -12.06
C SER A 117 18.55 15.98 -12.04
N THR A 118 18.78 16.63 -10.92
CA THR A 118 20.00 17.41 -10.69
C THR A 118 21.22 16.52 -10.39
N GLU A 119 20.96 15.23 -10.09
CA GLU A 119 22.01 14.27 -9.79
C GLU A 119 22.47 13.57 -11.06
N HIS A 120 23.78 13.60 -11.34
CA HIS A 120 24.38 12.83 -12.42
C HIS A 120 24.15 11.33 -12.13
N TYR A 121 23.70 10.58 -13.15
CA TYR A 121 23.42 9.13 -13.13
C TYR A 121 22.07 8.70 -12.56
N VAL A 122 21.20 9.61 -12.14
CA VAL A 122 19.84 9.28 -11.73
C VAL A 122 18.88 9.56 -12.88
N SER A 123 17.99 8.62 -13.17
CA SER A 123 16.90 8.82 -14.11
C SER A 123 15.91 9.84 -13.54
N ASP A 124 15.25 10.62 -14.40
CA ASP A 124 14.33 11.67 -13.99
C ASP A 124 13.05 11.10 -13.37
N ILE A 125 12.63 9.93 -13.88
CA ILE A 125 11.59 9.11 -13.24
C ILE A 125 12.21 7.78 -12.88
N ASP A 126 12.18 7.45 -11.58
CA ASP A 126 12.71 6.21 -11.06
C ASP A 126 11.83 5.69 -9.92
N ARG A 127 12.22 4.56 -9.36
CA ARG A 127 11.55 3.91 -8.25
C ARG A 127 12.33 4.07 -6.96
N LYS A 128 11.61 4.23 -5.87
CA LYS A 128 12.16 4.02 -4.53
C LYS A 128 11.75 2.65 -4.04
N ILE A 129 12.75 1.83 -3.72
CA ILE A 129 12.50 0.50 -3.16
C ILE A 129 11.83 0.68 -1.79
N GLY A 130 10.77 -0.10 -1.55
CA GLY A 130 10.09 -0.10 -0.27
C GLY A 130 11.01 -0.55 0.85
N THR A 131 10.83 0.03 2.02
CA THR A 131 11.49 -0.39 3.27
C THR A 131 10.48 -1.07 4.18
N LYS A 132 10.93 -1.61 5.33
CA LYS A 132 10.03 -2.16 6.36
C LYS A 132 8.92 -1.18 6.78
N TYR A 133 9.15 0.12 6.66
CA TYR A 133 8.25 1.18 7.15
C TYR A 133 7.58 1.99 6.02
N SER A 134 7.97 1.79 4.76
CA SER A 134 7.43 2.56 3.63
C SER A 134 7.33 1.67 2.39
N PRO A 135 6.15 1.60 1.77
CA PRO A 135 6.00 0.90 0.49
C PRO A 135 6.83 1.59 -0.59
N GLY A 136 7.27 0.81 -1.58
CA GLY A 136 7.94 1.36 -2.75
C GLY A 136 6.99 2.23 -3.58
N TYR A 137 7.55 3.28 -4.20
CA TYR A 137 6.80 4.20 -5.06
C TYR A 137 7.65 4.70 -6.23
N ILE A 138 6.98 5.18 -7.27
CA ILE A 138 7.61 5.89 -8.36
C ILE A 138 7.81 7.35 -7.92
N PHE A 139 8.91 7.94 -8.31
CA PHE A 139 9.17 9.37 -8.08
C PHE A 139 9.61 10.07 -9.35
N GLY A 140 9.42 11.36 -9.38
CA GLY A 140 9.94 12.29 -10.38
C GLY A 140 10.55 13.52 -9.71
N PHE A 141 10.97 14.50 -10.47
CA PHE A 141 11.53 15.76 -9.98
C PHE A 141 10.63 16.93 -10.40
N LYS A 142 10.45 17.87 -9.47
CA LYS A 142 9.74 19.15 -9.67
C LYS A 142 10.33 20.19 -8.72
N ASP A 143 10.58 21.40 -9.22
CA ASP A 143 11.22 22.50 -8.48
C ASP A 143 12.54 22.06 -7.81
N GLY A 144 13.34 21.25 -8.52
CA GLY A 144 14.59 20.68 -8.02
C GLY A 144 14.44 19.67 -6.88
N LYS A 145 13.21 19.23 -6.55
CA LYS A 145 12.93 18.29 -5.47
C LYS A 145 12.32 17.00 -5.98
N GLN A 146 12.67 15.90 -5.31
CA GLN A 146 12.04 14.60 -5.55
C GLN A 146 10.58 14.61 -5.07
N ILE A 147 9.65 14.31 -5.96
CA ILE A 147 8.23 14.20 -5.65
C ILE A 147 7.74 12.75 -5.84
N PRO A 148 6.98 12.19 -4.88
CA PRO A 148 6.41 10.86 -5.03
C PRO A 148 5.20 10.87 -5.96
N ILE A 149 5.12 9.86 -6.84
CA ILE A 149 4.02 9.62 -7.75
C ILE A 149 3.30 8.36 -7.30
N HIS A 150 2.10 8.51 -6.78
CA HIS A 150 1.34 7.42 -6.17
C HIS A 150 0.23 6.92 -7.09
N PHE A 151 0.20 5.62 -7.35
CA PHE A 151 -0.89 4.94 -8.09
C PHE A 151 -1.77 4.08 -7.17
N SER A 152 -1.38 3.97 -5.93
CA SER A 152 -2.20 3.41 -4.85
C SER A 152 -1.77 4.10 -3.59
N LYS A 153 -2.68 4.55 -2.75
CA LYS A 153 -2.31 5.17 -1.49
C LYS A 153 -2.60 4.23 -0.34
N ALA A 154 -1.53 3.73 0.26
CA ALA A 154 -1.54 3.04 1.54
C ALA A 154 -1.21 4.06 2.64
N ASP A 155 -2.03 5.13 2.78
CA ASP A 155 -1.86 6.05 3.88
C ASP A 155 -2.85 5.73 4.98
N ASN A 156 -2.31 5.49 6.15
CA ASN A 156 -3.00 5.49 7.44
C ASN A 156 -4.18 4.52 7.57
N GLY A 157 -3.97 3.26 7.20
CA GLY A 157 -4.87 2.16 7.55
C GLY A 157 -6.07 1.94 6.62
N MET A 158 -6.28 2.79 5.61
CA MET A 158 -7.29 2.56 4.58
C MET A 158 -6.66 2.58 3.20
N THR A 159 -6.33 1.43 2.72
CA THR A 159 -5.73 1.19 1.41
C THR A 159 -6.75 1.46 0.30
N TYR A 160 -6.51 2.50 -0.51
CA TYR A 160 -7.14 2.60 -1.81
C TYR A 160 -6.35 1.71 -2.78
N ILE A 161 -6.92 0.58 -3.15
CA ILE A 161 -6.31 -0.38 -4.09
C ILE A 161 -7.09 -0.28 -5.40
N PRO A 162 -6.56 0.39 -6.42
CA PRO A 162 -7.20 0.40 -7.73
C PRO A 162 -7.01 -0.96 -8.40
N LYS A 163 -8.07 -1.45 -9.09
CA LYS A 163 -8.05 -2.68 -9.85
C LYS A 163 -7.10 -2.57 -11.06
N ASN A 164 -7.09 -1.40 -11.70
CA ASN A 164 -6.33 -1.08 -12.91
C ASN A 164 -5.05 -0.28 -12.61
N LYS A 165 -4.40 -0.52 -11.47
CA LYS A 165 -3.17 0.19 -11.06
C LYS A 165 -2.08 0.16 -12.12
N TYR A 166 -1.82 -0.99 -12.68
CA TYR A 166 -0.73 -1.17 -13.65
C TYR A 166 -1.03 -0.50 -14.99
N ASP A 167 -2.31 -0.49 -15.41
CA ASP A 167 -2.73 0.24 -16.61
C ASP A 167 -2.58 1.74 -16.43
N LEU A 168 -2.89 2.28 -15.23
CA LEU A 168 -2.65 3.68 -14.89
C LEU A 168 -1.16 4.03 -14.92
N ILE A 169 -0.28 3.15 -14.40
CA ILE A 169 1.16 3.34 -14.46
C ILE A 169 1.64 3.36 -15.91
N GLY A 170 1.28 2.36 -16.70
CA GLY A 170 1.67 2.30 -18.11
C GLY A 170 1.19 3.51 -18.89
N HIS A 171 -0.05 3.95 -18.64
CA HIS A 171 -0.62 5.13 -19.28
C HIS A 171 0.12 6.42 -18.87
N PHE A 172 0.47 6.58 -17.60
CA PHE A 172 1.27 7.71 -17.12
C PHE A 172 2.66 7.73 -17.78
N LEU A 173 3.37 6.59 -17.82
CA LEU A 173 4.69 6.50 -18.45
C LEU A 173 4.63 6.80 -19.96
N ASN A 174 3.59 6.34 -20.65
CA ASN A 174 3.31 6.70 -22.04
C ASN A 174 3.10 8.21 -22.19
N GLY A 175 2.31 8.82 -21.31
CA GLY A 175 2.11 10.27 -21.28
C GLY A 175 3.42 11.04 -21.08
N VAL A 176 4.28 10.60 -20.16
CA VAL A 176 5.62 11.21 -19.99
C VAL A 176 6.41 11.14 -21.28
N THR A 177 6.48 9.99 -21.93
CA THR A 177 7.22 9.82 -23.17
C THR A 177 6.67 10.68 -24.31
N LEU A 178 5.34 10.85 -24.39
CA LEU A 178 4.69 11.65 -25.44
C LEU A 178 4.79 13.15 -25.20
N PHE A 179 4.55 13.61 -23.98
CA PHE A 179 4.43 15.03 -23.66
C PHE A 179 5.73 15.66 -23.16
N CYS A 180 6.63 14.84 -22.57
CA CYS A 180 7.93 15.25 -22.04
C CYS A 180 9.05 14.29 -22.49
N PRO A 181 9.35 14.19 -23.81
CA PRO A 181 10.31 13.22 -24.33
C PRO A 181 11.73 13.43 -23.82
N GLN A 182 12.04 14.59 -23.25
CA GLN A 182 13.32 14.89 -22.63
C GLN A 182 13.50 14.16 -21.28
N ILE A 183 12.41 13.76 -20.61
CA ILE A 183 12.46 13.11 -19.30
C ILE A 183 12.83 11.63 -19.46
N LYS A 184 13.89 11.21 -18.77
CA LYS A 184 14.40 9.84 -18.81
C LYS A 184 13.73 8.97 -17.75
N ILE A 185 13.08 7.88 -18.21
CA ILE A 185 12.46 6.90 -17.34
C ILE A 185 13.42 5.73 -17.11
N SER A 186 13.64 5.35 -15.86
CA SER A 186 14.48 4.21 -15.49
C SER A 186 13.89 2.89 -15.99
N GLN A 187 14.74 2.02 -16.55
CA GLN A 187 14.36 0.67 -16.93
C GLN A 187 13.83 -0.15 -15.75
N ALA A 188 14.30 0.17 -14.55
CA ALA A 188 13.84 -0.47 -13.32
C ALA A 188 12.36 -0.22 -13.03
N VAL A 189 11.80 0.93 -13.43
CA VAL A 189 10.35 1.23 -13.31
C VAL A 189 9.54 0.27 -14.18
N TYR A 190 9.94 0.07 -15.42
CA TYR A 190 9.26 -0.86 -16.32
C TYR A 190 9.30 -2.31 -15.80
N ALA A 191 10.48 -2.74 -15.35
CA ALA A 191 10.67 -4.09 -14.83
C ALA A 191 9.84 -4.37 -13.57
N ASP A 192 9.84 -3.47 -12.59
CA ASP A 192 9.15 -3.65 -11.31
C ASP A 192 7.63 -3.65 -11.43
N TYR A 193 7.11 -2.88 -12.36
CA TYR A 193 5.68 -2.79 -12.59
C TYR A 193 5.20 -3.67 -13.75
N PHE A 194 6.09 -4.49 -14.33
CA PHE A 194 5.77 -5.38 -15.46
C PHE A 194 5.15 -4.62 -16.65
N ILE A 195 5.64 -3.43 -16.93
CA ILE A 195 5.20 -2.61 -18.06
C ILE A 195 6.16 -2.86 -19.24
N ASN A 196 5.61 -3.13 -20.40
CA ASN A 196 6.42 -3.22 -21.63
C ASN A 196 6.85 -1.79 -22.03
N PRO A 197 8.17 -1.50 -22.18
CA PRO A 197 8.65 -0.16 -22.51
C PRO A 197 8.24 0.34 -23.89
N ASP A 198 7.94 -0.57 -24.84
CA ASP A 198 7.58 -0.21 -26.21
C ASP A 198 6.08 0.05 -26.38
N THR A 199 5.24 -0.74 -25.69
CA THR A 199 3.77 -0.67 -25.80
C THR A 199 3.09 0.00 -24.62
N PHE A 200 3.81 0.19 -23.51
CA PHE A 200 3.31 0.68 -22.21
C PHE A 200 2.17 -0.17 -21.63
N GLU A 201 2.01 -1.38 -22.14
CA GLU A 201 1.00 -2.31 -21.66
C GLU A 201 1.52 -3.14 -20.48
N PHE A 202 0.61 -3.45 -19.55
CA PHE A 202 0.90 -4.30 -18.42
C PHE A 202 1.02 -5.77 -18.84
N ASN A 203 2.17 -6.38 -18.54
CA ASN A 203 2.43 -7.79 -18.81
C ASN A 203 1.99 -8.68 -17.65
N LYS A 204 0.69 -8.98 -17.59
CA LYS A 204 0.11 -9.84 -16.56
C LYS A 204 0.73 -11.25 -16.51
N LYS A 205 1.13 -11.80 -17.67
CA LYS A 205 1.77 -13.13 -17.73
C LYS A 205 3.12 -13.12 -17.02
N ALA A 206 3.96 -12.12 -17.30
CA ALA A 206 5.25 -11.98 -16.63
C ALA A 206 5.08 -11.84 -15.11
N GLN A 207 4.11 -11.05 -14.64
CA GLN A 207 3.82 -10.92 -13.23
C GLN A 207 3.43 -12.26 -12.58
N ILE A 208 2.52 -13.01 -13.19
CA ILE A 208 2.07 -14.30 -12.65
C ILE A 208 3.25 -15.29 -12.60
N ILE A 209 4.05 -15.37 -13.66
CA ILE A 209 5.22 -16.25 -13.70
C ILE A 209 6.20 -15.87 -12.57
N THR A 210 6.49 -14.60 -12.39
CA THR A 210 7.38 -14.12 -11.32
C THR A 210 6.86 -14.52 -9.94
N TYR A 211 5.57 -14.35 -9.67
CA TYR A 211 5.00 -14.73 -8.38
C TYR A 211 5.00 -16.25 -8.15
N LEU A 212 4.77 -17.06 -9.20
CA LEU A 212 4.88 -18.51 -9.11
C LEU A 212 6.32 -18.94 -8.82
N LEU A 213 7.31 -18.32 -9.45
CA LEU A 213 8.72 -18.59 -9.18
C LEU A 213 9.12 -18.23 -7.74
N VAL A 214 8.65 -17.08 -7.24
CA VAL A 214 8.88 -16.67 -5.84
C VAL A 214 8.23 -17.68 -4.87
N LEU A 215 6.99 -18.08 -5.15
CA LEU A 215 6.28 -19.07 -4.33
C LEU A 215 7.03 -20.42 -4.31
N LEU A 216 7.46 -20.88 -5.47
CA LEU A 216 8.25 -22.11 -5.60
C LEU A 216 9.56 -22.01 -4.81
N PHE A 217 10.26 -20.88 -4.91
CA PHE A 217 11.50 -20.64 -4.16
C PHE A 217 11.27 -20.67 -2.64
N VAL A 218 10.20 -20.03 -2.15
CA VAL A 218 9.83 -20.08 -0.73
C VAL A 218 9.53 -21.52 -0.29
N LEU A 219 8.80 -22.29 -1.11
CA LEU A 219 8.51 -23.69 -0.83
C LEU A 219 9.79 -24.53 -0.72
N ILE A 220 10.75 -24.34 -1.63
CA ILE A 220 12.05 -25.02 -1.60
C ILE A 220 12.79 -24.69 -0.30
N ILE A 221 12.81 -23.42 0.12
CA ILE A 221 13.43 -23.02 1.39
C ILE A 221 12.74 -23.70 2.58
N LEU A 222 11.41 -23.72 2.63
CA LEU A 222 10.67 -24.35 3.72
C LEU A 222 10.97 -25.85 3.82
N ILE A 223 11.01 -26.56 2.68
CA ILE A 223 11.39 -28.00 2.64
C ILE A 223 12.84 -28.19 3.09
N ALA A 224 13.76 -27.33 2.64
CA ALA A 224 15.17 -27.43 3.05
C ALA A 224 15.33 -27.20 4.56
N VAL A 225 14.63 -26.23 5.13
CA VAL A 225 14.62 -25.98 6.58
C VAL A 225 14.04 -27.18 7.34
N ASP A 226 12.93 -27.76 6.85
CA ASP A 226 12.31 -28.91 7.50
C ASP A 226 13.26 -30.16 7.50
N LEU A 227 13.89 -30.44 6.36
CA LEU A 227 14.87 -31.49 6.26
C LEU A 227 16.07 -31.26 7.18
N PHE A 228 16.55 -30.03 7.28
CA PHE A 228 17.65 -29.67 8.15
C PHE A 228 17.28 -29.83 9.64
N THR A 229 16.09 -29.37 10.05
CA THR A 229 15.61 -29.55 11.42
C THR A 229 15.39 -31.01 11.77
N LYS A 230 14.82 -31.78 10.87
CA LYS A 230 14.68 -33.24 11.05
C LYS A 230 16.03 -33.95 11.22
N TYR A 231 17.03 -33.55 10.44
CA TYR A 231 18.37 -34.12 10.53
C TYR A 231 19.08 -33.76 11.85
N THR A 232 18.92 -32.50 12.33
CA THR A 232 19.65 -32.01 13.51
C THR A 232 18.94 -32.30 14.84
N SER A 233 17.63 -32.23 14.88
CA SER A 233 16.81 -32.34 16.11
C SER A 233 15.91 -33.57 16.16
N GLY A 234 15.81 -34.32 15.07
CA GLY A 234 14.86 -35.42 14.93
C GLY A 234 13.40 -35.01 14.82
N PHE A 235 13.11 -33.69 14.80
CA PHE A 235 11.75 -33.13 14.75
C PHE A 235 11.48 -32.48 13.40
N SER A 236 10.32 -32.80 12.79
CA SER A 236 9.85 -32.16 11.57
C SER A 236 8.92 -31.03 11.93
N ILE A 237 9.00 -29.92 11.18
CA ILE A 237 8.14 -28.73 11.34
C ILE A 237 6.90 -28.84 10.43
N LEU A 238 7.02 -29.50 9.28
CA LEU A 238 5.96 -29.58 8.28
C LEU A 238 5.17 -30.89 8.30
N PHE A 239 5.74 -31.98 8.82
CA PHE A 239 5.13 -33.32 8.84
C PHE A 239 5.43 -34.08 10.15
#